data_bc93684419b214281c07a88550c9da44
#
_entry.id   bc93684419b214281c07a88550c9da44
#
_cell.length_a   1.000
_cell.length_b   1.000
_cell.length_c   1.000
_cell.angle_alpha   90.00
_cell.angle_beta   90.00
_cell.angle_gamma   90.00
#
_symmetry.space_group_name_H-M   'P 1'
#
loop_
_entity.id
_entity.type
_entity.pdbx_description
1 polymer ?
#
loop_
_entity_poly.entity_id
_entity_poly.type
_entity_poly.pdbx_seq_one_letter_code
_entity_poly.pdbx_strand_id
1 'polypeptide(L)'
;MAEQKKKTKRRATKKKSVVDSAARNAAMLTDGCNPEFVIGADFDGIFEIPIIKKPKRYLIPKNLVPFSKMAKADPKSFAVCEYENDSEFRDILLHPDDYIAILKEYQGFISPDCSVYRDMPLAVQITNIYRSRAIGYCFQKHGVYVIPCVRWGDERTYTRKFLPERIAFSGIEKHGIVSVGSYGQLKDRVNRYYFEAGMYAMMETLEPEIVLVYSKMPDEVEEKYPQTRFVEYPDWTSLVREDAVNGRGTE
;
A
#
# COMPACT_ATOMS: atom_id res chain seq x y z
N MET A 1 49.00 4.37 -30.65
CA MET A 1 48.49 4.97 -29.36
C MET A 1 47.33 5.90 -29.53
N ALA A 2 47.19 6.71 -30.58
CA ALA A 2 46.07 7.64 -30.80
C ALA A 2 44.74 6.94 -31.15
N GLU A 3 44.78 5.83 -31.87
CA GLU A 3 43.59 5.07 -32.31
C GLU A 3 42.92 4.29 -31.16
N GLN A 4 43.71 3.77 -30.20
CA GLN A 4 43.20 3.10 -29.01
C GLN A 4 42.53 4.11 -28.06
N LYS A 5 43.07 5.34 -27.92
CA LYS A 5 42.43 6.40 -27.12
C LYS A 5 41.10 6.87 -27.73
N LYS A 6 40.97 6.92 -29.07
CA LYS A 6 39.70 7.26 -29.74
C LYS A 6 38.63 6.17 -29.56
N LYS A 7 39.01 4.87 -29.62
CA LYS A 7 38.06 3.75 -29.36
C LYS A 7 37.56 3.75 -27.92
N THR A 8 38.44 3.99 -26.94
CA THR A 8 38.07 4.03 -25.53
C THR A 8 37.18 5.22 -25.19
N LYS A 9 37.42 6.40 -25.75
CA LYS A 9 36.54 7.56 -25.61
C LYS A 9 35.15 7.36 -26.26
N ARG A 10 35.09 6.73 -27.46
CA ARG A 10 33.79 6.42 -28.12
C ARG A 10 32.98 5.38 -27.33
N ARG A 11 33.64 4.40 -26.65
CA ARG A 11 32.96 3.41 -25.83
C ARG A 11 32.44 3.98 -24.51
N ALA A 12 33.18 4.90 -23.88
CA ALA A 12 32.77 5.61 -22.67
C ALA A 12 31.61 6.60 -22.94
N THR A 13 31.65 7.35 -24.06
CA THR A 13 30.54 8.24 -24.46
C THR A 13 29.28 7.48 -24.87
N LYS A 14 29.40 6.28 -25.52
CA LYS A 14 28.23 5.44 -25.85
C LYS A 14 27.58 4.88 -24.57
N LYS A 15 28.37 4.41 -23.59
CA LYS A 15 27.85 3.96 -22.28
C LYS A 15 27.14 5.11 -21.52
N LYS A 16 27.72 6.29 -21.50
CA LYS A 16 27.14 7.46 -20.83
C LYS A 16 25.81 7.88 -21.47
N SER A 17 25.70 7.89 -22.81
CA SER A 17 24.46 8.25 -23.51
C SER A 17 23.33 7.23 -23.35
N VAL A 18 23.65 5.93 -23.17
CA VAL A 18 22.64 4.88 -22.89
C VAL A 18 22.13 4.98 -21.46
N VAL A 19 23.00 5.23 -20.49
CA VAL A 19 22.61 5.46 -19.11
C VAL A 19 21.76 6.74 -18.97
N ASP A 20 22.16 7.84 -19.63
CA ASP A 20 21.41 9.09 -19.62
C ASP A 20 20.04 8.99 -20.33
N SER A 21 19.88 8.09 -21.31
CA SER A 21 18.59 7.84 -21.96
C SER A 21 17.68 6.97 -21.12
N ALA A 22 18.21 5.94 -20.45
CA ALA A 22 17.45 5.11 -19.54
C ALA A 22 16.94 5.91 -18.32
N ALA A 23 17.79 6.74 -17.73
CA ALA A 23 17.40 7.63 -16.63
C ALA A 23 16.33 8.65 -17.06
N ARG A 24 16.44 9.23 -18.25
CA ARG A 24 15.43 10.13 -18.81
C ARG A 24 14.10 9.43 -19.07
N ASN A 25 14.13 8.21 -19.60
CA ASN A 25 12.91 7.44 -19.84
C ASN A 25 12.25 7.03 -18.50
N ALA A 26 13.02 6.68 -17.48
CA ALA A 26 12.51 6.41 -16.15
C ALA A 26 11.82 7.63 -15.52
N ALA A 27 12.41 8.83 -15.67
CA ALA A 27 11.83 10.07 -15.16
C ALA A 27 10.53 10.51 -15.87
N MET A 28 10.17 9.88 -16.99
CA MET A 28 8.90 10.14 -17.70
C MET A 28 7.73 9.33 -17.16
N LEU A 29 7.97 8.31 -16.33
CA LEU A 29 6.93 7.52 -15.68
C LEU A 29 6.57 8.17 -14.34
N THR A 30 5.29 8.41 -14.13
CA THR A 30 4.75 9.12 -12.98
C THR A 30 3.69 8.31 -12.25
N ASP A 31 3.02 8.91 -11.28
CA ASP A 31 1.86 8.36 -10.57
C ASP A 31 2.16 6.98 -9.91
N GLY A 32 3.29 6.84 -9.24
CA GLY A 32 3.66 5.61 -8.53
C GLY A 32 4.30 4.53 -9.41
N CYS A 33 4.49 4.79 -10.71
CA CYS A 33 5.10 3.85 -11.66
C CYS A 33 6.56 4.17 -11.99
N ASN A 34 7.18 5.14 -11.31
CA ASN A 34 8.59 5.49 -11.56
C ASN A 34 9.50 4.34 -11.13
N PRO A 35 10.34 3.78 -12.04
CA PRO A 35 11.26 2.68 -11.73
C PRO A 35 12.25 2.97 -10.59
N GLU A 36 12.55 4.23 -10.32
CA GLU A 36 13.45 4.64 -9.22
C GLU A 36 12.88 4.27 -7.85
N PHE A 37 11.55 4.21 -7.71
CA PHE A 37 10.89 3.86 -6.45
C PHE A 37 11.19 2.41 -6.03
N VAL A 38 11.41 1.52 -7.01
CA VAL A 38 11.58 0.08 -6.79
C VAL A 38 13.02 -0.40 -6.99
N ILE A 39 14.00 0.50 -7.09
CA ILE A 39 15.41 0.12 -7.16
C ILE A 39 15.79 -0.70 -5.93
N GLY A 40 16.28 -1.93 -6.15
CA GLY A 40 16.68 -2.88 -5.11
C GLY A 40 15.54 -3.68 -4.51
N ALA A 41 14.32 -3.57 -5.04
CA ALA A 41 13.20 -4.42 -4.63
C ALA A 41 13.41 -5.88 -5.04
N ASP A 42 12.92 -6.80 -4.21
CA ASP A 42 12.55 -8.13 -4.67
C ASP A 42 11.14 -8.05 -5.27
N PHE A 43 10.84 -8.93 -6.22
CA PHE A 43 9.57 -8.94 -6.93
C PHE A 43 8.85 -10.28 -6.75
N ASP A 44 7.53 -10.23 -6.72
CA ASP A 44 6.64 -11.38 -6.60
C ASP A 44 5.84 -11.60 -7.89
N GLY A 45 5.73 -12.88 -8.28
CA GLY A 45 4.91 -13.33 -9.39
C GLY A 45 5.37 -12.88 -10.78
N ILE A 46 4.56 -13.25 -11.79
CA ILE A 46 4.87 -12.93 -13.20
C ILE A 46 4.61 -11.45 -13.54
N PHE A 47 3.88 -10.74 -12.70
CA PHE A 47 3.61 -9.31 -12.87
C PHE A 47 4.65 -8.43 -12.19
N GLU A 48 5.69 -9.04 -11.62
CA GLU A 48 6.82 -8.34 -10.97
C GLU A 48 6.34 -7.29 -9.97
N ILE A 49 5.45 -7.69 -9.03
CA ILE A 49 4.95 -6.80 -7.99
C ILE A 49 6.01 -6.63 -6.91
N PRO A 50 6.44 -5.39 -6.58
CA PRO A 50 7.47 -5.16 -5.55
C PRO A 50 7.04 -5.69 -4.19
N ILE A 51 7.96 -6.35 -3.46
CA ILE A 51 7.68 -6.94 -2.17
C ILE A 51 7.89 -5.92 -1.05
N ILE A 52 6.83 -5.67 -0.27
CA ILE A 52 6.93 -5.01 1.03
C ILE A 52 7.25 -6.09 2.07
N LYS A 53 8.44 -6.03 2.66
CA LYS A 53 8.89 -7.02 3.64
C LYS A 53 8.14 -6.86 4.96
N LYS A 54 7.77 -7.98 5.60
CA LYS A 54 7.20 -7.93 6.94
C LYS A 54 8.23 -7.41 7.96
N PRO A 55 7.80 -6.59 8.92
CA PRO A 55 8.71 -6.06 9.93
C PRO A 55 9.14 -7.17 10.90
N LYS A 56 10.36 -7.05 11.46
CA LYS A 56 10.87 -7.98 12.48
C LYS A 56 10.08 -7.92 13.80
N ARG A 57 9.44 -6.80 14.08
CA ARG A 57 8.57 -6.58 15.24
C ARG A 57 7.34 -5.81 14.78
N TYR A 58 6.16 -6.25 15.22
CA TYR A 58 4.92 -5.57 14.89
C TYR A 58 4.72 -4.37 15.81
N LEU A 59 4.50 -3.23 15.19
CA LEU A 59 4.01 -2.03 15.85
C LEU A 59 2.53 -1.88 15.45
N ILE A 60 1.64 -1.91 16.42
CA ILE A 60 0.22 -1.65 16.21
C ILE A 60 -0.01 -0.19 16.58
N PRO A 61 -0.37 0.67 15.61
CA PRO A 61 -0.64 2.08 15.88
C PRO A 61 -1.79 2.25 16.86
N LYS A 62 -1.79 3.34 17.63
CA LYS A 62 -2.93 3.64 18.51
C LYS A 62 -4.15 4.06 17.71
N ASN A 63 -3.95 4.84 16.64
CA ASN A 63 -4.99 5.35 15.76
C ASN A 63 -4.51 5.43 14.32
N LEU A 64 -5.45 5.62 13.37
CA LEU A 64 -5.17 5.88 11.96
C LEU A 64 -5.63 7.29 11.59
N VAL A 65 -4.85 7.98 10.77
CA VAL A 65 -5.19 9.29 10.22
C VAL A 65 -5.09 9.27 8.69
N PRO A 66 -6.11 9.75 7.96
CA PRO A 66 -6.01 9.90 6.51
C PRO A 66 -4.88 10.86 6.13
N PHE A 67 -4.20 10.59 5.03
CA PHE A 67 -3.09 11.39 4.53
C PHE A 67 -3.46 12.88 4.43
N SER A 68 -4.62 13.22 3.88
CA SER A 68 -5.08 14.60 3.76
C SER A 68 -5.31 15.31 5.11
N LYS A 69 -5.35 14.57 6.21
CA LYS A 69 -5.60 15.06 7.57
C LYS A 69 -4.39 14.90 8.49
N MET A 70 -3.29 14.33 8.00
CA MET A 70 -2.13 13.99 8.83
C MET A 70 -1.62 15.16 9.68
N ALA A 71 -1.59 16.38 9.15
CA ALA A 71 -1.16 17.57 9.88
C ALA A 71 -1.99 17.91 11.13
N LYS A 72 -3.15 17.24 11.32
CA LYS A 72 -4.05 17.44 12.47
C LYS A 72 -3.86 16.38 13.56
N ALA A 73 -3.00 15.40 13.36
CA ALA A 73 -2.80 14.27 14.25
C ALA A 73 -1.42 14.31 14.91
N ASP A 74 -1.32 13.82 16.14
CA ASP A 74 -0.03 13.61 16.80
C ASP A 74 0.71 12.42 16.16
N PRO A 75 1.88 12.64 15.53
CA PRO A 75 2.63 11.56 14.88
C PRO A 75 2.95 10.38 15.81
N LYS A 76 3.13 10.62 17.11
CA LYS A 76 3.46 9.57 18.10
C LYS A 76 2.28 8.69 18.48
N SER A 77 1.09 9.03 18.03
CA SER A 77 -0.15 8.30 18.34
C SER A 77 -0.84 7.74 17.10
N PHE A 78 -0.43 8.18 15.91
CA PHE A 78 -1.10 7.81 14.66
C PHE A 78 -0.17 7.14 13.64
N ALA A 79 -0.72 6.22 12.85
CA ALA A 79 -0.17 5.86 11.56
C ALA A 79 -0.96 6.54 10.45
N VAL A 80 -0.29 6.93 9.37
CA VAL A 80 -0.92 7.54 8.21
C VAL A 80 -1.50 6.45 7.30
N CYS A 81 -2.72 6.66 6.82
CA CYS A 81 -3.42 5.77 5.90
C CYS A 81 -4.04 6.56 4.74
N GLU A 82 -4.44 5.87 3.70
CA GLU A 82 -5.00 6.47 2.49
C GLU A 82 -6.38 5.88 2.16
N TYR A 83 -7.19 5.58 3.20
CA TYR A 83 -8.59 5.17 3.06
C TYR A 83 -9.48 6.37 2.75
N GLU A 84 -9.15 7.07 1.66
CA GLU A 84 -9.82 8.26 1.15
C GLU A 84 -9.81 8.24 -0.40
N ASN A 85 -10.31 9.26 -1.06
CA ASN A 85 -10.31 9.31 -2.52
C ASN A 85 -8.87 9.43 -3.05
N ASP A 86 -8.54 8.72 -4.12
CA ASP A 86 -7.19 8.71 -4.73
C ASP A 86 -6.65 10.11 -5.04
N SER A 87 -7.54 11.09 -5.32
CA SER A 87 -7.16 12.49 -5.55
C SER A 87 -6.54 13.16 -4.32
N GLU A 88 -6.91 12.74 -3.10
CA GLU A 88 -6.45 13.33 -1.85
C GLU A 88 -5.01 12.96 -1.52
N PHE A 89 -4.54 11.79 -1.97
CA PHE A 89 -3.18 11.31 -1.76
C PHE A 89 -2.34 11.20 -3.04
N ARG A 90 -2.81 11.78 -4.14
CA ARG A 90 -2.10 11.71 -5.42
C ARG A 90 -0.66 12.20 -5.32
N ASP A 91 -0.41 13.20 -4.50
CA ASP A 91 0.91 13.81 -4.38
C ASP A 91 1.97 12.82 -3.86
N ILE A 92 1.60 11.91 -2.98
CA ILE A 92 2.51 10.87 -2.49
C ILE A 92 2.92 9.85 -3.57
N LEU A 93 2.08 9.68 -4.61
CA LEU A 93 2.39 8.84 -5.76
C LEU A 93 3.34 9.54 -6.74
N LEU A 94 3.32 10.87 -6.77
CA LEU A 94 4.14 11.69 -7.64
C LEU A 94 5.49 12.02 -7.01
N HIS A 95 5.50 12.39 -5.75
CA HIS A 95 6.63 12.96 -5.01
C HIS A 95 6.84 12.28 -3.65
N PRO A 96 7.02 10.92 -3.58
CA PRO A 96 7.13 10.22 -2.30
C PRO A 96 8.31 10.70 -1.47
N ASP A 97 9.40 11.14 -2.09
CA ASP A 97 10.60 11.59 -1.39
C ASP A 97 10.34 12.79 -0.46
N ASP A 98 9.38 13.65 -0.80
CA ASP A 98 9.00 14.82 0.00
C ASP A 98 8.35 14.43 1.34
N TYR A 99 7.83 13.21 1.44
CA TYR A 99 7.10 12.71 2.61
C TYR A 99 7.93 11.78 3.52
N ILE A 100 9.12 11.32 3.08
CA ILE A 100 9.94 10.37 3.85
C ILE A 100 10.24 10.88 5.25
N ALA A 101 10.71 12.13 5.36
CA ALA A 101 11.07 12.70 6.66
C ALA A 101 9.86 12.83 7.58
N ILE A 102 8.72 13.26 7.06
CA ILE A 102 7.48 13.45 7.81
C ILE A 102 6.93 12.10 8.28
N LEU A 103 6.85 11.11 7.39
CA LEU A 103 6.28 9.80 7.72
C LEU A 103 7.11 9.01 8.74
N LYS A 104 8.40 9.29 8.88
CA LYS A 104 9.24 8.70 9.94
C LYS A 104 8.85 9.14 11.35
N GLU A 105 8.20 10.27 11.48
CA GLU A 105 7.74 10.76 12.79
C GLU A 105 6.46 10.05 13.27
N TYR A 106 5.69 9.45 12.32
CA TYR A 106 4.47 8.73 12.62
C TYR A 106 4.73 7.30 13.09
N GLN A 107 3.75 6.68 13.76
CA GLN A 107 3.84 5.28 14.20
C GLN A 107 3.93 4.30 13.04
N GLY A 108 3.64 4.72 11.84
CA GLY A 108 3.73 3.94 10.63
C GLY A 108 2.98 4.57 9.46
N PHE A 109 3.08 3.89 8.35
CA PHE A 109 2.42 4.25 7.11
C PHE A 109 1.75 3.00 6.51
N ILE A 110 0.48 3.08 6.21
CA ILE A 110 -0.23 2.05 5.46
C ILE A 110 -0.01 2.35 3.97
N SER A 111 0.51 1.38 3.20
CA SER A 111 0.76 1.60 1.77
C SER A 111 -0.52 2.03 1.04
N PRO A 112 -0.43 2.81 -0.05
CA PRO A 112 -1.59 3.45 -0.67
C PRO A 112 -2.76 2.51 -0.97
N ASP A 113 -3.97 2.89 -0.56
CA ASP A 113 -5.22 2.20 -0.89
C ASP A 113 -5.71 2.64 -2.28
N CYS A 114 -4.84 2.51 -3.30
CA CYS A 114 -5.21 2.83 -4.67
C CYS A 114 -6.46 2.06 -5.09
N SER A 115 -7.43 2.75 -5.67
CA SER A 115 -8.74 2.20 -6.00
C SER A 115 -8.67 0.98 -6.92
N VAL A 116 -9.25 -0.13 -6.47
CA VAL A 116 -9.39 -1.38 -7.23
C VAL A 116 -10.88 -1.70 -7.32
N TYR A 117 -11.59 -0.99 -8.22
CA TYR A 117 -13.02 -1.23 -8.43
C TYR A 117 -13.24 -2.42 -9.35
N ARG A 118 -14.27 -3.23 -9.08
CA ARG A 118 -14.61 -4.42 -9.85
C ARG A 118 -15.04 -4.14 -11.30
N ASP A 119 -15.53 -2.95 -11.61
CA ASP A 119 -15.89 -2.49 -12.96
C ASP A 119 -14.73 -1.88 -13.75
N MET A 120 -13.57 -1.69 -13.10
CA MET A 120 -12.34 -1.28 -13.80
C MET A 120 -11.80 -2.38 -14.72
N PRO A 121 -11.16 -2.01 -15.85
CA PRO A 121 -10.33 -2.93 -16.61
C PRO A 121 -9.29 -3.62 -15.73
N LEU A 122 -9.08 -4.92 -15.92
CA LEU A 122 -8.17 -5.70 -15.07
C LEU A 122 -6.74 -5.14 -15.08
N ALA A 123 -6.26 -4.63 -16.22
CA ALA A 123 -4.96 -3.99 -16.33
C ALA A 123 -4.82 -2.78 -15.38
N VAL A 124 -5.89 -1.98 -15.21
CA VAL A 124 -5.88 -0.84 -14.28
C VAL A 124 -5.87 -1.31 -12.83
N GLN A 125 -6.63 -2.37 -12.51
CA GLN A 125 -6.62 -2.98 -11.19
C GLN A 125 -5.20 -3.47 -10.81
N ILE A 126 -4.52 -4.19 -11.72
CA ILE A 126 -3.14 -4.65 -11.54
C ILE A 126 -2.19 -3.48 -11.34
N THR A 127 -2.32 -2.43 -12.15
CA THR A 127 -1.48 -1.22 -12.03
C THR A 127 -1.66 -0.56 -10.66
N ASN A 128 -2.87 -0.48 -10.13
CA ASN A 128 -3.13 0.13 -8.83
C ASN A 128 -2.60 -0.73 -7.67
N ILE A 129 -2.65 -2.06 -7.79
CA ILE A 129 -1.98 -2.97 -6.86
C ILE A 129 -0.45 -2.75 -6.91
N TYR A 130 0.14 -2.66 -8.11
CA TYR A 130 1.57 -2.35 -8.27
C TYR A 130 1.93 -1.01 -7.60
N ARG A 131 1.18 0.08 -7.85
CA ARG A 131 1.42 1.40 -7.25
C ARG A 131 1.44 1.35 -5.73
N SER A 132 0.47 0.68 -5.13
CA SER A 132 0.41 0.49 -3.67
C SER A 132 1.70 -0.16 -3.14
N ARG A 133 2.18 -1.20 -3.80
CA ARG A 133 3.40 -1.92 -3.40
C ARG A 133 4.67 -1.12 -3.69
N ALA A 134 4.75 -0.46 -4.84
CA ALA A 134 5.92 0.33 -5.24
C ALA A 134 6.17 1.50 -4.26
N ILE A 135 5.13 2.24 -3.92
CA ILE A 135 5.22 3.33 -2.94
C ILE A 135 5.50 2.78 -1.53
N GLY A 136 4.81 1.70 -1.12
CA GLY A 136 5.09 1.05 0.16
C GLY A 136 6.55 0.59 0.28
N TYR A 137 7.10 -0.05 -0.75
CA TYR A 137 8.51 -0.42 -0.79
C TYR A 137 9.42 0.82 -0.77
N CYS A 138 9.09 1.86 -1.54
CA CYS A 138 9.86 3.11 -1.57
C CYS A 138 10.01 3.68 -0.16
N PHE A 139 8.95 3.78 0.61
CA PHE A 139 9.03 4.26 1.99
C PHE A 139 9.77 3.29 2.91
N GLN A 140 9.52 1.98 2.76
CA GLN A 140 10.18 0.97 3.58
C GLN A 140 11.71 0.98 3.40
N LYS A 141 12.22 1.08 2.16
CA LYS A 141 13.67 1.17 1.91
C LYS A 141 14.32 2.40 2.52
N HIS A 142 13.55 3.46 2.73
CA HIS A 142 14.00 4.68 3.40
C HIS A 142 13.79 4.67 4.91
N GLY A 143 13.34 3.54 5.49
CA GLY A 143 13.24 3.35 6.95
C GLY A 143 11.93 3.84 7.57
N VAL A 144 10.89 4.05 6.78
CA VAL A 144 9.51 4.22 7.29
C VAL A 144 8.97 2.85 7.69
N TYR A 145 8.25 2.76 8.82
CA TYR A 145 7.53 1.55 9.19
C TYR A 145 6.28 1.41 8.32
N VAL A 146 6.32 0.48 7.37
CA VAL A 146 5.25 0.31 6.39
C VAL A 146 4.42 -0.94 6.69
N ILE A 147 3.10 -0.79 6.64
CA ILE A 147 2.10 -1.85 6.74
C ILE A 147 1.43 -1.98 5.36
N PRO A 148 1.47 -3.15 4.71
CA PRO A 148 0.83 -3.31 3.41
C PRO A 148 -0.69 -3.13 3.51
N CYS A 149 -1.27 -2.25 2.68
CA CYS A 149 -2.70 -2.22 2.41
C CYS A 149 -3.06 -3.35 1.46
N VAL A 150 -4.09 -4.12 1.78
CA VAL A 150 -4.60 -5.18 0.90
C VAL A 150 -5.93 -4.74 0.31
N ARG A 151 -5.98 -4.65 -1.01
CA ARG A 151 -7.18 -4.25 -1.75
C ARG A 151 -7.44 -5.20 -2.91
N TRP A 152 -8.70 -5.46 -3.18
CA TRP A 152 -9.18 -6.30 -4.29
C TRP A 152 -10.44 -5.72 -4.92
N GLY A 153 -10.69 -6.06 -6.17
CA GLY A 153 -11.90 -5.69 -6.87
C GLY A 153 -12.92 -6.84 -6.84
N ASP A 154 -12.68 -7.85 -7.67
CA ASP A 154 -13.52 -9.03 -7.82
C ASP A 154 -12.68 -10.31 -7.98
N GLU A 155 -13.31 -11.45 -8.32
CA GLU A 155 -12.65 -12.74 -8.47
C GLU A 155 -11.48 -12.76 -9.45
N ARG A 156 -11.37 -11.79 -10.35
CA ARG A 156 -10.23 -11.67 -11.28
C ARG A 156 -8.93 -11.34 -10.53
N THR A 157 -9.01 -10.71 -9.36
CA THR A 157 -7.85 -10.29 -8.60
C THR A 157 -7.52 -11.21 -7.42
N TYR A 158 -8.52 -11.84 -6.78
CA TYR A 158 -8.30 -12.68 -5.60
C TYR A 158 -8.45 -14.19 -5.85
N THR A 159 -8.69 -14.62 -7.10
CA THR A 159 -8.67 -16.06 -7.45
C THR A 159 -7.62 -16.36 -8.52
N ARG A 160 -7.38 -17.64 -8.77
CA ARG A 160 -6.53 -18.12 -9.89
C ARG A 160 -7.33 -18.53 -11.13
N LYS A 161 -8.60 -18.10 -11.24
CA LYS A 161 -9.45 -18.46 -12.39
C LYS A 161 -9.11 -17.69 -13.66
N PHE A 162 -8.62 -16.46 -13.51
CA PHE A 162 -8.36 -15.53 -14.61
C PHE A 162 -6.89 -15.23 -14.80
N LEU A 163 -6.13 -15.22 -13.69
CA LEU A 163 -4.70 -15.00 -13.67
C LEU A 163 -4.02 -16.21 -13.01
N PRO A 164 -2.74 -16.47 -13.30
CA PRO A 164 -2.00 -17.59 -12.70
C PRO A 164 -1.76 -17.38 -11.20
N GLU A 165 -1.93 -16.17 -10.70
CA GLU A 165 -1.74 -15.81 -9.30
C GLU A 165 -2.90 -14.94 -8.77
N ARG A 166 -3.05 -14.89 -7.43
CA ARG A 166 -4.01 -14.03 -6.73
C ARG A 166 -3.37 -12.63 -6.60
N ILE A 167 -3.40 -11.86 -7.67
CA ILE A 167 -2.64 -10.59 -7.81
C ILE A 167 -2.92 -9.59 -6.68
N ALA A 168 -4.11 -9.58 -6.08
CA ALA A 168 -4.44 -8.70 -4.96
C ALA A 168 -3.50 -8.87 -3.76
N PHE A 169 -2.90 -10.04 -3.61
CA PHE A 169 -2.05 -10.41 -2.47
C PHE A 169 -0.57 -10.47 -2.81
N SER A 170 -0.22 -10.28 -4.08
CA SER A 170 1.18 -10.26 -4.52
C SER A 170 1.95 -9.08 -3.91
N GLY A 171 3.24 -9.29 -3.68
CA GLY A 171 4.14 -8.32 -3.05
C GLY A 171 3.96 -8.18 -1.53
N ILE A 172 3.31 -9.16 -0.86
CA ILE A 172 3.12 -9.19 0.59
C ILE A 172 3.62 -10.52 1.15
N GLU A 173 4.49 -10.46 2.15
CA GLU A 173 4.98 -11.66 2.81
C GLU A 173 3.93 -12.26 3.74
N LYS A 174 3.85 -13.60 3.77
CA LYS A 174 2.97 -14.36 4.67
C LYS A 174 3.31 -14.15 6.15
N HIS A 175 2.33 -14.42 7.00
CA HIS A 175 2.47 -14.37 8.46
C HIS A 175 2.98 -13.01 8.94
N GLY A 176 2.47 -11.93 8.31
CA GLY A 176 2.81 -10.55 8.62
C GLY A 176 1.65 -9.77 9.21
N ILE A 177 1.84 -8.46 9.31
CA ILE A 177 0.80 -7.49 9.58
C ILE A 177 0.32 -6.90 8.26
N VAL A 178 -0.99 -6.78 8.08
CA VAL A 178 -1.61 -6.16 6.89
C VAL A 178 -2.72 -5.21 7.32
N SER A 179 -3.17 -4.36 6.42
CA SER A 179 -4.30 -3.47 6.65
C SER A 179 -5.34 -3.58 5.54
N VAL A 180 -6.63 -3.48 5.91
CA VAL A 180 -7.77 -3.48 5.00
C VAL A 180 -8.74 -2.36 5.34
N GLY A 181 -9.37 -1.76 4.33
CA GLY A 181 -10.45 -0.79 4.51
C GLY A 181 -11.80 -1.44 4.22
N SER A 182 -12.67 -1.50 5.23
CA SER A 182 -14.06 -1.98 5.09
C SER A 182 -15.06 -0.82 4.95
N TYR A 183 -14.60 0.42 5.14
CA TYR A 183 -15.44 1.61 5.07
C TYR A 183 -16.22 1.68 3.75
N GLY A 184 -17.55 1.77 3.86
CA GLY A 184 -18.45 1.79 2.70
C GLY A 184 -18.68 0.44 2.00
N GLN A 185 -17.86 -0.59 2.26
CA GLN A 185 -17.98 -1.90 1.59
C GLN A 185 -19.13 -2.75 2.14
N LEU A 186 -19.48 -2.58 3.40
CA LEU A 186 -20.47 -3.43 4.08
C LEU A 186 -21.92 -2.94 3.96
N LYS A 187 -22.16 -1.76 3.38
CA LYS A 187 -23.49 -1.14 3.29
C LYS A 187 -24.37 -1.75 2.18
N ASP A 188 -23.75 -2.17 1.09
CA ASP A 188 -24.41 -2.78 -0.05
C ASP A 188 -24.15 -4.29 -0.09
N ARG A 189 -25.20 -5.09 -0.35
CA ARG A 189 -25.12 -6.56 -0.32
C ARG A 189 -24.09 -7.11 -1.32
N VAL A 190 -23.96 -6.50 -2.49
CA VAL A 190 -23.06 -6.97 -3.53
C VAL A 190 -21.62 -6.62 -3.16
N ASN A 191 -21.38 -5.40 -2.67
CA ASN A 191 -20.07 -4.97 -2.19
C ASN A 191 -19.61 -5.83 -1.00
N ARG A 192 -20.52 -6.11 -0.05
CA ARG A 192 -20.26 -7.00 1.07
C ARG A 192 -19.85 -8.40 0.62
N TYR A 193 -20.53 -8.98 -0.34
CA TYR A 193 -20.18 -10.29 -0.89
C TYR A 193 -18.73 -10.33 -1.43
N TYR A 194 -18.36 -9.34 -2.27
CA TYR A 194 -16.99 -9.28 -2.81
C TYR A 194 -15.94 -8.96 -1.76
N PHE A 195 -16.27 -8.14 -0.78
CA PHE A 195 -15.40 -7.87 0.35
C PHE A 195 -15.12 -9.14 1.15
N GLU A 196 -16.15 -9.86 1.57
CA GLU A 196 -16.02 -11.10 2.35
C GLU A 196 -15.28 -12.20 1.55
N ALA A 197 -15.64 -12.40 0.28
CA ALA A 197 -14.96 -13.38 -0.57
C ALA A 197 -13.47 -13.11 -0.73
N GLY A 198 -13.08 -11.84 -0.93
CA GLY A 198 -11.68 -11.44 -0.99
C GLY A 198 -10.98 -11.54 0.37
N MET A 199 -11.67 -11.23 1.48
CA MET A 199 -11.15 -11.45 2.83
C MET A 199 -10.79 -12.92 3.06
N TYR A 200 -11.69 -13.84 2.78
CA TYR A 200 -11.39 -15.27 2.91
C TYR A 200 -10.19 -15.69 2.05
N ALA A 201 -10.14 -15.22 0.80
CA ALA A 201 -9.02 -15.48 -0.09
C ALA A 201 -7.69 -14.89 0.42
N MET A 202 -7.72 -13.70 1.05
CA MET A 202 -6.57 -13.06 1.68
C MET A 202 -6.09 -13.88 2.87
N MET A 203 -6.99 -14.27 3.77
CA MET A 203 -6.67 -15.05 4.96
C MET A 203 -6.04 -16.40 4.59
N GLU A 204 -6.56 -17.09 3.57
CA GLU A 204 -5.98 -18.33 3.05
C GLU A 204 -4.61 -18.14 2.38
N THR A 205 -4.36 -16.98 1.76
CA THR A 205 -3.15 -16.74 0.97
C THR A 205 -2.02 -16.20 1.82
N LEU A 206 -2.29 -15.20 2.64
CA LEU A 206 -1.29 -14.48 3.42
C LEU A 206 -1.13 -15.02 4.84
N GLU A 207 -2.16 -15.68 5.37
CA GLU A 207 -2.18 -16.21 6.75
C GLU A 207 -1.67 -15.14 7.75
N PRO A 208 -2.24 -13.92 7.75
CA PRO A 208 -1.67 -12.79 8.51
C PRO A 208 -1.81 -13.03 10.02
N GLU A 209 -0.80 -12.64 10.79
CA GLU A 209 -0.86 -12.65 12.25
C GLU A 209 -1.71 -11.50 12.78
N ILE A 210 -1.67 -10.35 12.08
CA ILE A 210 -2.41 -9.14 12.47
C ILE A 210 -3.08 -8.53 11.24
N VAL A 211 -4.35 -8.18 11.38
CA VAL A 211 -5.10 -7.41 10.39
C VAL A 211 -5.59 -6.12 11.02
N LEU A 212 -5.08 -4.98 10.55
CA LEU A 212 -5.61 -3.67 10.88
C LEU A 212 -6.82 -3.38 10.00
N VAL A 213 -7.93 -3.00 10.60
CA VAL A 213 -9.20 -2.77 9.91
C VAL A 213 -9.61 -1.32 10.04
N TYR A 214 -9.66 -0.59 8.94
CA TYR A 214 -10.23 0.76 8.93
C TYR A 214 -11.75 0.67 8.79
N SER A 215 -12.48 0.97 9.85
CA SER A 215 -13.89 0.78 10.14
C SER A 215 -14.16 -0.58 10.83
N LYS A 216 -15.10 -1.39 10.38
CA LYS A 216 -15.58 -2.60 11.04
C LYS A 216 -15.27 -3.86 10.26
N MET A 217 -14.95 -4.95 10.93
CA MET A 217 -14.87 -6.29 10.36
C MET A 217 -16.20 -7.03 10.61
N PRO A 218 -16.71 -7.81 9.65
CA PRO A 218 -17.82 -8.72 9.93
C PRO A 218 -17.42 -9.76 10.99
N ASP A 219 -18.28 -9.95 12.00
CA ASP A 219 -18.02 -10.89 13.12
C ASP A 219 -17.73 -12.31 12.62
N GLU A 220 -18.41 -12.74 11.54
CA GLU A 220 -18.23 -14.07 10.92
C GLU A 220 -16.81 -14.29 10.40
N VAL A 221 -16.10 -13.22 10.03
CA VAL A 221 -14.69 -13.29 9.60
C VAL A 221 -13.79 -13.47 10.81
N GLU A 222 -13.99 -12.71 11.87
CA GLU A 222 -13.19 -12.82 13.09
C GLU A 222 -13.36 -14.17 13.76
N GLU A 223 -14.59 -14.65 13.89
CA GLU A 223 -14.91 -15.95 14.47
C GLU A 223 -14.24 -17.11 13.71
N LYS A 224 -14.14 -17.00 12.38
CA LYS A 224 -13.52 -18.02 11.53
C LYS A 224 -12.00 -18.09 11.66
N TYR A 225 -11.35 -17.01 12.07
CA TYR A 225 -9.88 -16.93 12.13
C TYR A 225 -9.38 -16.50 13.54
N PRO A 226 -9.68 -17.27 14.59
CA PRO A 226 -9.36 -16.90 15.97
C PRO A 226 -7.85 -16.79 16.27
N GLN A 227 -7.00 -17.32 15.38
CA GLN A 227 -5.54 -17.23 15.48
C GLN A 227 -4.99 -15.88 14.99
N THR A 228 -5.79 -15.10 14.24
CA THR A 228 -5.40 -13.79 13.71
C THR A 228 -5.91 -12.70 14.64
N ARG A 229 -5.06 -11.74 14.95
CA ARG A 229 -5.47 -10.56 15.72
C ARG A 229 -6.05 -9.50 14.79
N PHE A 230 -7.36 -9.27 14.88
CA PHE A 230 -8.01 -8.13 14.24
C PHE A 230 -7.95 -6.92 15.14
N VAL A 231 -7.64 -5.74 14.57
CA VAL A 231 -7.58 -4.46 15.27
C VAL A 231 -8.38 -3.45 14.47
N GLU A 232 -9.57 -3.13 14.96
CA GLU A 232 -10.46 -2.16 14.33
C GLU A 232 -10.10 -0.73 14.72
N TYR A 233 -10.20 0.17 13.76
CA TYR A 233 -10.04 1.60 13.96
C TYR A 233 -11.28 2.33 13.47
N PRO A 234 -11.84 3.29 14.24
CA PRO A 234 -12.92 4.12 13.75
C PRO A 234 -12.45 4.92 12.52
N ASP A 235 -13.36 5.19 11.59
CA ASP A 235 -13.06 6.15 10.54
C ASP A 235 -12.81 7.55 11.13
N TRP A 236 -12.05 8.37 10.40
CA TRP A 236 -11.62 9.69 10.88
C TRP A 236 -12.78 10.58 11.35
N THR A 237 -13.91 10.53 10.66
CA THR A 237 -15.09 11.35 11.01
C THR A 237 -15.68 10.90 12.35
N SER A 238 -15.76 9.60 12.58
CA SER A 238 -16.22 9.00 13.83
C SER A 238 -15.27 9.31 14.97
N LEU A 239 -13.95 9.15 14.75
CA LEU A 239 -12.92 9.46 15.74
C LEU A 239 -13.00 10.91 16.22
N VAL A 240 -13.07 11.88 15.30
CA VAL A 240 -13.16 13.31 15.64
C VAL A 240 -14.46 13.65 16.38
N ARG A 241 -15.56 12.96 16.05
CA ARG A 241 -16.83 13.15 16.78
C ARG A 241 -16.76 12.62 18.20
N GLU A 242 -16.18 11.45 18.41
CA GLU A 242 -15.99 10.86 19.74
C GLU A 242 -15.13 11.76 20.64
N ASP A 243 -14.01 12.27 20.11
CA ASP A 243 -13.15 13.22 20.83
C ASP A 243 -13.89 14.51 21.20
N ALA A 244 -14.71 15.03 20.29
CA ALA A 244 -15.51 16.23 20.54
C ALA A 244 -16.61 16.00 21.60
N VAL A 245 -17.17 14.81 21.71
CA VAL A 245 -18.15 14.43 22.74
C VAL A 245 -17.46 14.26 24.09
N ASN A 246 -16.33 13.53 24.10
CA ASN A 246 -15.57 13.27 25.32
C ASN A 246 -14.93 14.55 25.89
N GLY A 247 -14.48 15.48 25.04
CA GLY A 247 -13.94 16.79 25.45
C GLY A 247 -14.98 17.76 26.02
N ARG A 248 -16.28 17.55 25.73
CA ARG A 248 -17.38 18.35 26.32
C ARG A 248 -17.89 17.83 27.67
N GLY A 249 -17.44 16.63 28.06
CA GLY A 249 -17.84 16.01 29.34
C GLY A 249 -16.92 16.33 30.52
N THR A 250 -15.95 17.22 30.34
CA THR A 250 -14.96 17.63 31.36
C THR A 250 -15.02 19.10 31.74
N GLU A 251 -16.15 19.80 31.46
CA GLU A 251 -16.43 21.13 32.01
C GLU A 251 -17.49 21.09 33.10
#